data_3e25c0e529eb21d48b311a6b419ac9f8
#
_entry.id   3e25c0e529eb21d48b311a6b419ac9f8
#
_cell.length_a   1.000
_cell.length_b   1.000
_cell.length_c   1.000
_cell.angle_alpha   90.00
_cell.angle_beta   90.00
_cell.angle_gamma   90.00
#
_symmetry.space_group_name_H-M   'P 1'
#
loop_
_entity.id
_entity.type
_entity.pdbx_description
1 polymer ?
#
loop_
_entity_poly.entity_id
_entity_poly.type
_entity_poly.pdbx_seq_one_letter_code
_entity_poly.pdbx_strand_id
1 'polypeptide(L)'
;MKPLRSFWEHPSFPGFRGGEEITLQDLLWHTSGIKEILSVEPFGFNQEKDWRPQEVVKMLESLPLDFEPGQRAQYSNSGCILLGLVIEKVSGVAYGDFLAERVTKPLGMIHIRLGSNDAIVPNRVMGYEFDGATGSVRNAKYASLLAPYASGGILSTPSDIIKLKKALRPGVFLKQASIEAMLTSVRLKNGHQFEQPGTGMTFGYCLEMLKYGEHVVPGKTGGISGFNAYFAYLPQRDFMVAVTGNLQNSLGALIDICGSIIQIELNLQ
;
A
#
# COMPACT_ATOMS: atom_id res chain seq x y z
N MET A 1 5.26 -7.86 -19.78
CA MET A 1 5.94 -7.90 -18.47
C MET A 1 6.37 -9.36 -18.21
N LYS A 2 7.50 -9.63 -17.52
CA LYS A 2 7.94 -11.02 -17.30
C LYS A 2 7.06 -11.68 -16.23
N PRO A 3 6.66 -12.95 -16.41
CA PRO A 3 5.95 -13.72 -15.38
C PRO A 3 6.79 -13.85 -14.11
N LEU A 4 6.15 -13.93 -12.94
CA LEU A 4 6.85 -14.09 -11.65
C LEU A 4 7.74 -15.31 -11.60
N ARG A 5 7.39 -16.39 -12.28
CA ARG A 5 8.20 -17.63 -12.32
C ARG A 5 9.67 -17.35 -12.61
N SER A 6 9.99 -16.39 -13.49
CA SER A 6 11.39 -16.04 -13.79
C SER A 6 12.15 -15.38 -12.63
N PHE A 7 11.43 -14.91 -11.60
CA PHE A 7 12.01 -14.32 -10.38
C PHE A 7 12.10 -15.34 -9.23
N TRP A 8 11.32 -16.45 -9.30
CA TRP A 8 11.18 -17.42 -8.21
C TRP A 8 11.92 -18.75 -8.45
N GLU A 9 12.69 -18.87 -9.51
CA GLU A 9 13.49 -20.07 -9.80
C GLU A 9 14.59 -20.37 -8.76
N HIS A 10 14.61 -19.64 -7.63
CA HIS A 10 15.53 -19.90 -6.52
C HIS A 10 14.85 -20.83 -5.50
N PRO A 11 15.59 -21.82 -4.92
CA PRO A 11 15.04 -22.81 -3.97
C PRO A 11 14.35 -22.20 -2.73
N SER A 12 14.58 -20.92 -2.42
CA SER A 12 13.95 -20.22 -1.29
C SER A 12 12.52 -19.74 -1.54
N PHE A 13 12.05 -19.78 -2.78
CA PHE A 13 10.72 -19.31 -3.19
C PHE A 13 10.13 -20.28 -4.20
N PRO A 14 9.61 -21.45 -3.75
CA PRO A 14 8.86 -22.34 -4.62
C PRO A 14 7.64 -21.60 -5.19
N GLY A 15 7.29 -21.88 -6.43
CA GLY A 15 6.26 -21.16 -7.15
C GLY A 15 4.88 -21.30 -6.52
N PHE A 16 4.10 -20.25 -6.53
CA PHE A 16 2.69 -20.29 -6.16
C PHE A 16 1.92 -21.26 -7.06
N ARG A 17 1.00 -22.01 -6.48
CA ARG A 17 0.13 -22.90 -7.25
C ARG A 17 -0.75 -22.06 -8.19
N GLY A 18 -0.56 -22.20 -9.51
CA GLY A 18 -1.18 -21.31 -10.50
C GLY A 18 -0.47 -19.97 -10.69
N GLY A 19 0.71 -19.79 -10.10
CA GLY A 19 1.48 -18.54 -10.14
C GLY A 19 2.26 -18.30 -11.45
N GLU A 20 2.28 -19.28 -12.36
CA GLU A 20 3.01 -19.16 -13.63
C GLU A 20 2.51 -18.02 -14.52
N GLU A 21 1.23 -17.65 -14.39
CA GLU A 21 0.61 -16.56 -15.15
C GLU A 21 0.66 -15.21 -14.45
N ILE A 22 0.99 -15.17 -13.16
CA ILE A 22 1.03 -13.93 -12.39
C ILE A 22 2.21 -13.07 -12.83
N THR A 23 1.92 -11.82 -13.18
CA THR A 23 2.92 -10.82 -13.55
C THR A 23 3.15 -9.82 -12.43
N LEU A 24 4.25 -9.03 -12.51
CA LEU A 24 4.44 -7.89 -11.61
C LEU A 24 3.32 -6.86 -11.73
N GLN A 25 2.74 -6.73 -12.91
CA GLN A 25 1.61 -5.84 -13.13
C GLN A 25 0.36 -6.31 -12.37
N ASP A 26 0.12 -7.63 -12.31
CA ASP A 26 -1.00 -8.17 -11.54
C ASP A 26 -0.87 -7.90 -10.04
N LEU A 27 0.35 -7.94 -9.49
CA LEU A 27 0.58 -7.54 -8.11
C LEU A 27 0.35 -6.05 -7.90
N LEU A 28 0.84 -5.19 -8.80
CA LEU A 28 0.68 -3.73 -8.74
C LEU A 28 -0.77 -3.29 -8.91
N TRP A 29 -1.56 -3.98 -9.73
CA TRP A 29 -2.96 -3.69 -10.00
C TRP A 29 -3.95 -4.43 -9.10
N HIS A 30 -3.44 -5.25 -8.16
CA HIS A 30 -4.28 -6.09 -7.30
C HIS A 30 -5.16 -7.08 -8.10
N THR A 31 -4.64 -7.59 -9.23
CA THR A 31 -5.33 -8.54 -10.11
C THR A 31 -4.73 -9.95 -10.08
N SER A 32 -3.82 -10.24 -9.15
CA SER A 32 -3.08 -11.51 -9.09
C SER A 32 -3.92 -12.72 -8.69
N GLY A 33 -5.03 -12.52 -7.99
CA GLY A 33 -5.81 -13.61 -7.40
C GLY A 33 -5.18 -14.25 -6.16
N ILE A 34 -3.98 -13.83 -5.76
CA ILE A 34 -3.35 -14.34 -4.53
C ILE A 34 -4.20 -13.95 -3.33
N LYS A 35 -4.48 -14.93 -2.48
CA LYS A 35 -5.31 -14.75 -1.28
C LYS A 35 -4.79 -13.62 -0.39
N GLU A 36 -5.72 -12.79 0.13
CA GLU A 36 -5.38 -11.72 1.05
C GLU A 36 -4.90 -12.28 2.38
N ILE A 37 -3.67 -11.96 2.77
CA ILE A 37 -3.02 -12.53 3.96
C ILE A 37 -3.75 -12.22 5.26
N LEU A 38 -4.43 -11.08 5.35
CA LEU A 38 -5.23 -10.72 6.53
C LEU A 38 -6.43 -11.66 6.74
N SER A 39 -6.83 -12.41 5.70
CA SER A 39 -7.88 -13.44 5.78
C SER A 39 -7.33 -14.85 6.05
N VAL A 40 -6.01 -14.99 6.18
CA VAL A 40 -5.35 -16.30 6.36
C VAL A 40 -4.92 -16.48 7.80
N GLU A 41 -5.38 -17.58 8.41
CA GLU A 41 -4.94 -17.96 9.74
C GLU A 41 -3.56 -18.66 9.70
N PRO A 42 -2.71 -18.45 10.70
CA PRO A 42 -2.92 -17.62 11.91
C PRO A 42 -2.52 -16.13 11.74
N PHE A 43 -2.18 -15.66 10.54
CA PHE A 43 -1.69 -14.30 10.33
C PHE A 43 -2.76 -13.25 10.68
N GLY A 44 -3.99 -13.42 10.18
CA GLY A 44 -5.08 -12.45 10.34
C GLY A 44 -5.43 -12.15 11.80
N PHE A 45 -5.35 -13.16 12.67
CA PHE A 45 -5.67 -13.03 14.10
C PHE A 45 -4.46 -12.77 14.99
N ASN A 46 -3.22 -12.91 14.48
CA ASN A 46 -2.01 -12.73 15.27
C ASN A 46 -1.09 -11.67 14.69
N GLN A 47 -1.60 -10.45 14.59
CA GLN A 47 -0.82 -9.29 14.12
C GLN A 47 0.19 -8.77 15.15
N GLU A 48 0.17 -9.29 16.37
CA GLU A 48 1.17 -8.98 17.39
C GLU A 48 2.49 -9.71 17.15
N LYS A 49 2.45 -10.85 16.43
CA LYS A 49 3.65 -11.63 16.09
C LYS A 49 4.48 -10.91 15.02
N ASP A 50 5.79 -10.99 15.18
CA ASP A 50 6.77 -10.54 14.19
C ASP A 50 6.86 -11.54 13.02
N TRP A 51 5.88 -11.47 12.13
CA TRP A 51 5.88 -12.28 10.92
C TRP A 51 6.99 -11.84 9.97
N ARG A 52 7.85 -12.76 9.57
CA ARG A 52 8.82 -12.51 8.52
C ARG A 52 8.13 -12.64 7.16
N PRO A 53 8.49 -11.81 6.16
CA PRO A 53 7.88 -11.89 4.82
C PRO A 53 7.96 -13.30 4.21
N GLN A 54 9.04 -14.06 4.48
CA GLN A 54 9.21 -15.43 4.00
C GLN A 54 8.22 -16.43 4.64
N GLU A 55 7.82 -16.20 5.90
CA GLU A 55 6.78 -17.01 6.56
C GLU A 55 5.41 -16.73 5.92
N VAL A 56 5.14 -15.47 5.59
CA VAL A 56 3.92 -15.06 4.87
C VAL A 56 3.85 -15.72 3.50
N VAL A 57 4.95 -15.71 2.74
CA VAL A 57 5.01 -16.37 1.43
C VAL A 57 4.69 -17.85 1.54
N LYS A 58 5.30 -18.56 2.51
CA LYS A 58 5.04 -20.00 2.72
C LYS A 58 3.58 -20.31 3.03
N MET A 59 2.90 -19.44 3.77
CA MET A 59 1.46 -19.62 4.01
C MET A 59 0.66 -19.45 2.72
N LEU A 60 0.97 -18.43 1.92
CA LEU A 60 0.26 -18.13 0.68
C LEU A 60 0.49 -19.18 -0.40
N GLU A 61 1.71 -19.74 -0.53
CA GLU A 61 2.07 -20.76 -1.53
C GLU A 61 1.24 -22.05 -1.40
N SER A 62 0.81 -22.38 -0.20
CA SER A 62 -0.01 -23.55 0.07
C SER A 62 -1.49 -23.39 -0.32
N LEU A 63 -1.91 -22.18 -0.64
CA LEU A 63 -3.32 -21.83 -0.85
C LEU A 63 -3.64 -21.69 -2.35
N PRO A 64 -4.86 -22.04 -2.77
CA PRO A 64 -5.31 -21.75 -4.13
C PRO A 64 -5.49 -20.24 -4.32
N LEU A 65 -5.43 -19.79 -5.56
CA LEU A 65 -5.83 -18.44 -5.94
C LEU A 65 -7.34 -18.25 -5.69
N ASP A 66 -7.75 -17.05 -5.29
CA ASP A 66 -9.15 -16.69 -5.14
C ASP A 66 -9.85 -16.49 -6.49
N PHE A 67 -9.07 -16.18 -7.54
CA PHE A 67 -9.52 -16.01 -8.91
C PHE A 67 -8.32 -16.06 -9.88
N GLU A 68 -8.58 -16.30 -11.15
CA GLU A 68 -7.54 -16.31 -12.19
C GLU A 68 -6.92 -14.92 -12.38
N PRO A 69 -5.58 -14.82 -12.55
CA PRO A 69 -4.89 -13.56 -12.73
C PRO A 69 -5.51 -12.70 -13.83
N GLY A 70 -5.78 -11.43 -13.53
CA GLY A 70 -6.40 -10.47 -14.45
C GLY A 70 -7.92 -10.61 -14.64
N GLN A 71 -8.58 -11.59 -14.02
CA GLN A 71 -10.02 -11.79 -14.16
C GLN A 71 -10.83 -10.73 -13.41
N ARG A 72 -10.36 -10.30 -12.27
CA ARG A 72 -10.92 -9.21 -11.46
C ARG A 72 -9.83 -8.51 -10.65
N ALA A 73 -10.16 -7.39 -10.02
CA ALA A 73 -9.26 -6.72 -9.10
C ALA A 73 -9.83 -6.80 -7.67
N GLN A 74 -8.96 -7.09 -6.73
CA GLN A 74 -9.25 -7.14 -5.30
C GLN A 74 -8.01 -6.68 -4.54
N TYR A 75 -8.15 -5.66 -3.69
CA TYR A 75 -7.04 -5.16 -2.89
C TYR A 75 -6.30 -6.30 -2.18
N SER A 76 -4.97 -6.27 -2.23
CA SER A 76 -4.14 -7.34 -1.68
C SER A 76 -2.87 -6.81 -1.03
N ASN A 77 -2.78 -6.97 0.29
CA ASN A 77 -1.53 -6.78 1.05
C ASN A 77 -0.51 -7.84 0.65
N SER A 78 -0.95 -9.06 0.36
CA SER A 78 -0.10 -10.15 -0.12
C SER A 78 0.70 -9.76 -1.35
N GLY A 79 0.05 -9.12 -2.33
CA GLY A 79 0.72 -8.61 -3.53
C GLY A 79 1.81 -7.59 -3.20
N CYS A 80 1.55 -6.67 -2.28
CA CYS A 80 2.53 -5.66 -1.85
C CYS A 80 3.71 -6.28 -1.09
N ILE A 81 3.47 -7.28 -0.23
CA ILE A 81 4.53 -8.03 0.46
C ILE A 81 5.45 -8.71 -0.56
N LEU A 82 4.86 -9.36 -1.56
CA LEU A 82 5.62 -10.00 -2.64
C LEU A 82 6.43 -9.01 -3.46
N LEU A 83 5.89 -7.82 -3.76
CA LEU A 83 6.63 -6.75 -4.44
C LEU A 83 7.86 -6.30 -3.64
N GLY A 84 7.74 -6.21 -2.31
CA GLY A 84 8.88 -5.93 -1.43
C GLY A 84 9.99 -6.99 -1.56
N LEU A 85 9.62 -8.26 -1.55
CA LEU A 85 10.57 -9.37 -1.73
C LEU A 85 11.18 -9.41 -3.14
N VAL A 86 10.42 -9.04 -4.17
CA VAL A 86 10.97 -8.87 -5.53
C VAL A 86 12.02 -7.77 -5.56
N ILE A 87 11.79 -6.65 -4.87
CA ILE A 87 12.78 -5.58 -4.74
C ILE A 87 14.05 -6.11 -4.09
N GLU A 88 13.96 -6.82 -2.96
CA GLU A 88 15.14 -7.42 -2.31
C GLU A 88 15.89 -8.37 -3.23
N LYS A 89 15.16 -9.26 -3.92
CA LYS A 89 15.74 -10.24 -4.83
C LYS A 89 16.49 -9.61 -6.00
N VAL A 90 15.93 -8.55 -6.58
CA VAL A 90 16.50 -7.88 -7.76
C VAL A 90 17.63 -6.93 -7.38
N SER A 91 17.52 -6.24 -6.25
CA SER A 91 18.49 -5.25 -5.79
C SER A 91 19.66 -5.86 -5.02
N GLY A 92 19.46 -7.02 -4.39
CA GLY A 92 20.42 -7.65 -3.50
C GLY A 92 20.55 -7.00 -2.12
N VAL A 93 19.65 -6.04 -1.79
CA VAL A 93 19.66 -5.34 -0.50
C VAL A 93 18.29 -5.46 0.18
N ALA A 94 18.25 -5.32 1.51
CA ALA A 94 17.02 -5.35 2.27
C ALA A 94 16.05 -4.24 1.82
N TYR A 95 14.74 -4.51 1.85
CA TYR A 95 13.70 -3.56 1.40
C TYR A 95 13.78 -2.21 2.12
N GLY A 96 14.02 -2.21 3.44
CA GLY A 96 14.17 -0.98 4.21
C GLY A 96 15.35 -0.14 3.76
N ASP A 97 16.49 -0.77 3.45
CA ASP A 97 17.69 -0.10 2.95
C ASP A 97 17.48 0.42 1.53
N PHE A 98 16.84 -0.39 0.67
CA PHE A 98 16.47 0.06 -0.68
C PHE A 98 15.55 1.28 -0.63
N LEU A 99 14.52 1.25 0.22
CA LEU A 99 13.61 2.38 0.44
C LEU A 99 14.39 3.63 0.89
N ALA A 100 15.30 3.48 1.85
CA ALA A 100 16.11 4.56 2.37
C ALA A 100 17.01 5.19 1.30
N GLU A 101 17.79 4.37 0.61
CA GLU A 101 18.80 4.86 -0.33
C GLU A 101 18.21 5.35 -1.67
N ARG A 102 17.16 4.67 -2.15
CA ARG A 102 16.64 4.90 -3.48
C ARG A 102 15.41 5.81 -3.51
N VAL A 103 14.72 6.01 -2.39
CA VAL A 103 13.49 6.79 -2.33
C VAL A 103 13.59 7.90 -1.29
N THR A 104 13.73 7.57 -0.01
CA THR A 104 13.50 8.57 1.04
C THR A 104 14.63 9.60 1.14
N LYS A 105 15.90 9.20 1.06
CA LYS A 105 17.03 10.13 1.04
C LYS A 105 17.02 11.07 -0.17
N PRO A 106 16.88 10.58 -1.43
CA PRO A 106 16.81 11.47 -2.59
C PRO A 106 15.65 12.47 -2.55
N LEU A 107 14.53 12.11 -1.95
CA LEU A 107 13.37 12.98 -1.82
C LEU A 107 13.41 13.86 -0.57
N GLY A 108 14.40 13.69 0.31
CA GLY A 108 14.52 14.43 1.57
C GLY A 108 13.47 14.05 2.61
N MET A 109 12.98 12.81 2.59
CA MET A 109 11.93 12.26 3.48
C MET A 109 12.61 11.65 4.72
N ILE A 110 13.06 12.50 5.62
CA ILE A 110 13.96 12.12 6.72
C ILE A 110 13.29 11.33 7.86
N HIS A 111 11.97 11.39 7.94
CA HIS A 111 11.18 10.69 8.98
C HIS A 111 10.53 9.41 8.47
N ILE A 112 10.71 9.07 7.17
CA ILE A 112 10.19 7.81 6.62
C ILE A 112 11.21 6.71 6.78
N ARG A 113 10.75 5.58 7.31
CA ARG A 113 11.53 4.34 7.42
C ARG A 113 10.63 3.13 7.49
N LEU A 114 11.14 1.98 7.10
CA LEU A 114 10.49 0.72 7.44
C LEU A 114 10.47 0.60 8.97
N GLY A 115 9.31 0.28 9.54
CA GLY A 115 9.14 0.15 10.97
C GLY A 115 9.96 -1.02 11.53
N SER A 116 10.38 -0.87 12.76
CA SER A 116 11.01 -1.90 13.57
C SER A 116 10.39 -1.87 14.96
N ASN A 117 10.26 -3.04 15.60
CA ASN A 117 9.78 -3.11 16.96
C ASN A 117 10.90 -2.81 17.97
N ASP A 118 12.17 -3.02 17.57
CA ASP A 118 13.35 -2.86 18.44
C ASP A 118 13.91 -1.43 18.40
N ALA A 119 13.66 -0.68 17.32
CA ALA A 119 14.25 0.64 17.16
C ALA A 119 13.51 1.70 17.97
N ILE A 120 14.27 2.45 18.78
CA ILE A 120 13.76 3.65 19.43
C ILE A 120 13.66 4.76 18.39
N VAL A 121 12.43 5.21 18.11
CA VAL A 121 12.16 6.31 17.16
C VAL A 121 11.74 7.54 17.95
N PRO A 122 12.56 8.61 17.98
CA PRO A 122 12.19 9.84 18.65
C PRO A 122 10.87 10.41 18.13
N ASN A 123 10.05 10.92 19.04
CA ASN A 123 8.74 11.52 18.73
C ASN A 123 7.71 10.55 18.08
N ARG A 124 7.93 9.25 18.16
CA ARG A 124 6.91 8.28 17.75
C ARG A 124 5.70 8.43 18.67
N VAL A 125 4.54 8.68 18.06
CA VAL A 125 3.28 8.82 18.80
C VAL A 125 2.69 7.45 19.15
N MET A 126 1.91 7.40 20.22
CA MET A 126 1.12 6.23 20.61
C MET A 126 -0.18 6.18 19.82
N GLY A 127 -0.65 4.97 19.54
CA GLY A 127 -1.95 4.74 18.93
C GLY A 127 -3.03 4.54 19.98
N TYR A 128 -4.24 4.97 19.66
CA TYR A 128 -5.39 4.90 20.56
C TYR A 128 -6.59 4.23 19.88
N GLU A 129 -7.49 3.69 20.68
CA GLU A 129 -8.79 3.19 20.24
C GLU A 129 -9.91 3.75 21.13
N PHE A 130 -11.07 3.99 20.53
CA PHE A 130 -12.26 4.42 21.25
C PHE A 130 -13.06 3.18 21.67
N ASP A 131 -13.30 3.08 22.97
CA ASP A 131 -14.16 2.05 23.54
C ASP A 131 -15.60 2.56 23.57
N GLY A 132 -16.41 2.09 22.63
CA GLY A 132 -17.82 2.50 22.51
C GLY A 132 -18.69 2.02 23.68
N ALA A 133 -18.28 1.01 24.45
CA ALA A 133 -19.03 0.52 25.60
C ALA A 133 -18.87 1.43 26.84
N THR A 134 -17.67 2.00 27.01
CA THR A 134 -17.35 2.87 28.15
C THR A 134 -17.31 4.35 27.80
N GLY A 135 -17.32 4.70 26.51
CA GLY A 135 -17.14 6.07 26.04
C GLY A 135 -15.72 6.61 26.26
N SER A 136 -14.74 5.78 26.54
CA SER A 136 -13.39 6.18 26.86
C SER A 136 -12.40 5.92 25.72
N VAL A 137 -11.29 6.65 25.72
CA VAL A 137 -10.15 6.39 24.85
C VAL A 137 -9.11 5.60 25.64
N ARG A 138 -8.59 4.54 25.01
CA ARG A 138 -7.52 3.71 25.59
C ARG A 138 -6.38 3.50 24.61
N ASN A 139 -5.23 3.01 25.10
CA ASN A 139 -4.15 2.61 24.21
C ASN A 139 -4.63 1.50 23.29
N ALA A 140 -4.34 1.64 22.01
CA ALA A 140 -4.61 0.59 21.02
C ALA A 140 -3.78 -0.67 21.32
N LYS A 141 -4.29 -1.81 20.86
CA LYS A 141 -3.53 -3.07 20.95
C LYS A 141 -2.23 -2.93 20.16
N TYR A 142 -1.19 -3.55 20.68
CA TYR A 142 0.06 -3.64 19.96
C TYR A 142 -0.13 -4.36 18.62
N ALA A 143 0.51 -3.86 17.58
CA ALA A 143 0.65 -4.54 16.30
C ALA A 143 2.10 -4.47 15.85
N SER A 144 2.63 -5.59 15.39
CA SER A 144 3.98 -5.67 14.85
C SER A 144 4.10 -4.83 13.57
N LEU A 145 5.15 -4.03 13.46
CA LEU A 145 5.46 -3.29 12.23
C LEU A 145 6.19 -4.16 11.20
N LEU A 146 6.69 -5.32 11.59
CA LEU A 146 7.32 -6.28 10.69
C LEU A 146 6.27 -7.06 9.88
N ALA A 147 5.11 -7.36 10.49
CA ALA A 147 4.05 -8.12 9.84
C ALA A 147 3.54 -7.50 8.52
N PRO A 148 3.20 -6.20 8.46
CA PRO A 148 2.77 -5.57 7.21
C PRO A 148 3.92 -5.35 6.21
N TYR A 149 5.18 -5.28 6.64
CA TYR A 149 6.35 -5.15 5.77
C TYR A 149 6.14 -4.11 4.64
N ALA A 150 6.26 -4.51 3.37
CA ALA A 150 6.08 -3.61 2.21
C ALA A 150 4.61 -3.25 1.93
N SER A 151 3.64 -3.88 2.59
CA SER A 151 2.22 -3.54 2.42
C SER A 151 1.75 -2.39 3.32
N GLY A 152 2.51 -2.05 4.41
CA GLY A 152 2.06 -1.01 5.33
C GLY A 152 2.97 -0.77 6.53
N GLY A 153 4.13 -1.43 6.63
CA GLY A 153 5.04 -1.35 7.77
C GLY A 153 5.90 -0.08 7.82
N ILE A 154 5.43 1.06 7.32
CA ILE A 154 6.20 2.30 7.24
C ILE A 154 5.80 3.25 8.37
N LEU A 155 6.80 3.76 9.09
CA LEU A 155 6.68 4.96 9.93
C LEU A 155 6.89 6.19 9.07
N SER A 156 6.04 7.22 9.26
CA SER A 156 6.05 8.41 8.42
C SER A 156 5.49 9.64 9.14
N THR A 157 5.57 10.78 8.48
CA THR A 157 4.85 12.02 8.82
C THR A 157 4.11 12.57 7.61
N PRO A 158 3.01 13.29 7.75
CA PRO A 158 2.32 13.93 6.62
C PRO A 158 3.24 14.83 5.79
N SER A 159 4.11 15.59 6.44
CA SER A 159 5.09 16.47 5.77
C SER A 159 6.08 15.73 4.89
N ASP A 160 6.45 14.49 5.25
CA ASP A 160 7.31 13.68 4.39
C ASP A 160 6.51 13.02 3.25
N ILE A 161 5.28 12.57 3.52
CA ILE A 161 4.40 12.01 2.47
C ILE A 161 4.19 13.03 1.34
N ILE A 162 3.95 14.30 1.65
CA ILE A 162 3.77 15.36 0.65
C ILE A 162 4.99 15.48 -0.28
N LYS A 163 6.20 15.12 0.17
CA LYS A 163 7.40 15.15 -0.68
C LYS A 163 7.37 14.11 -1.81
N LEU A 164 6.53 13.06 -1.71
CA LEU A 164 6.33 12.08 -2.79
C LEU A 164 5.90 12.74 -4.11
N LYS A 165 5.23 13.89 -4.08
CA LYS A 165 4.88 14.63 -5.30
C LYS A 165 6.08 14.94 -6.17
N LYS A 166 7.28 15.11 -5.58
CA LYS A 166 8.52 15.31 -6.35
C LYS A 166 8.88 14.09 -7.19
N ALA A 167 8.60 12.88 -6.71
CA ALA A 167 8.84 11.64 -7.44
C ALA A 167 7.89 11.49 -8.63
N LEU A 168 6.71 12.09 -8.55
CA LEU A 168 5.67 12.05 -9.59
C LEU A 168 5.85 13.16 -10.64
N ARG A 169 6.87 14.01 -10.51
CA ARG A 169 7.26 14.96 -11.56
C ARG A 169 8.11 14.25 -12.62
N PRO A 170 7.77 14.37 -13.91
CA PRO A 170 8.51 13.72 -14.99
C PRO A 170 9.99 14.09 -14.99
N GLY A 171 10.85 13.09 -15.14
CA GLY A 171 12.30 13.29 -15.26
C GLY A 171 13.05 13.62 -13.97
N VAL A 172 12.34 13.79 -12.83
CA VAL A 172 12.99 14.05 -11.53
C VAL A 172 13.40 12.73 -10.85
N PHE A 173 12.50 11.76 -10.79
CA PHE A 173 12.71 10.49 -10.10
C PHE A 173 12.32 9.30 -10.97
N LEU A 174 11.18 9.37 -11.60
CA LEU A 174 10.64 8.36 -12.51
C LEU A 174 10.57 8.89 -13.94
N LYS A 175 10.63 7.96 -14.90
CA LYS A 175 10.35 8.28 -16.31
C LYS A 175 8.86 8.59 -16.47
N GLN A 176 8.52 9.47 -17.42
CA GLN A 176 7.14 9.82 -17.75
C GLN A 176 6.25 8.57 -17.95
N ALA A 177 6.70 7.60 -18.75
CA ALA A 177 5.96 6.37 -19.01
C ALA A 177 5.68 5.54 -17.73
N SER A 178 6.58 5.60 -16.72
CA SER A 178 6.36 4.91 -15.43
C SER A 178 5.29 5.62 -14.60
N ILE A 179 5.29 6.96 -14.62
CA ILE A 179 4.27 7.76 -13.92
C ILE A 179 2.90 7.52 -14.56
N GLU A 180 2.82 7.55 -15.88
CA GLU A 180 1.59 7.26 -16.62
C GLU A 180 1.05 5.86 -16.30
N ALA A 181 1.93 4.85 -16.29
CA ALA A 181 1.55 3.49 -15.91
C ALA A 181 1.02 3.39 -14.47
N MET A 182 1.67 4.11 -13.51
CA MET A 182 1.23 4.15 -12.11
C MET A 182 -0.16 4.77 -11.95
N LEU A 183 -0.46 5.79 -12.73
CA LEU A 183 -1.71 6.57 -12.66
C LEU A 183 -2.80 6.04 -13.60
N THR A 184 -2.52 4.98 -14.36
CA THR A 184 -3.50 4.35 -15.24
C THR A 184 -4.38 3.39 -14.44
N SER A 185 -5.71 3.58 -14.56
CA SER A 185 -6.69 2.70 -13.95
C SER A 185 -6.62 1.28 -14.51
N VAL A 186 -6.75 0.31 -13.62
CA VAL A 186 -6.66 -1.12 -13.94
C VAL A 186 -7.67 -1.53 -15.01
N ARG A 187 -7.17 -2.31 -15.97
CA ARG A 187 -7.99 -3.01 -16.97
C ARG A 187 -7.85 -4.51 -16.78
N LEU A 188 -8.99 -5.18 -16.76
CA LEU A 188 -9.07 -6.63 -16.64
C LEU A 188 -8.74 -7.32 -17.98
N LYS A 189 -8.45 -8.63 -17.95
CA LYS A 189 -8.18 -9.43 -19.18
C LYS A 189 -9.28 -9.34 -20.24
N ASN A 190 -10.52 -9.13 -19.84
CA ASN A 190 -11.66 -8.94 -20.75
C ASN A 190 -11.74 -7.54 -21.38
N GLY A 191 -10.79 -6.64 -21.07
CA GLY A 191 -10.72 -5.27 -21.58
C GLY A 191 -11.55 -4.26 -20.80
N HIS A 192 -12.40 -4.68 -19.85
CA HIS A 192 -13.18 -3.77 -19.03
C HIS A 192 -12.31 -3.10 -17.96
N GLN A 193 -12.60 -1.83 -17.69
CA GLN A 193 -12.05 -1.15 -16.54
C GLN A 193 -12.76 -1.66 -15.28
N PHE A 194 -11.98 -1.99 -14.26
CA PHE A 194 -12.55 -2.35 -12.96
C PHE A 194 -12.99 -1.09 -12.22
N GLU A 195 -14.18 -1.14 -11.65
CA GLU A 195 -14.67 -0.16 -10.67
C GLU A 195 -15.26 -0.90 -9.47
N GLN A 196 -14.88 -0.46 -8.29
CA GLN A 196 -15.41 -1.04 -7.06
C GLN A 196 -16.88 -0.67 -6.90
N PRO A 197 -17.77 -1.66 -6.71
CA PRO A 197 -19.19 -1.42 -6.52
C PRO A 197 -19.47 -0.44 -5.37
N GLY A 198 -20.37 0.51 -5.59
CA GLY A 198 -20.84 1.49 -4.60
C GLY A 198 -19.93 2.71 -4.41
N THR A 199 -18.66 2.66 -4.80
CA THR A 199 -17.73 3.79 -4.65
C THR A 199 -17.22 4.36 -5.97
N GLY A 200 -17.28 3.56 -7.05
CA GLY A 200 -16.66 3.91 -8.32
C GLY A 200 -15.13 4.02 -8.29
N MET A 201 -14.52 3.63 -7.17
CA MET A 201 -13.06 3.60 -7.03
C MET A 201 -12.45 2.52 -7.93
N THR A 202 -11.31 2.80 -8.51
CA THR A 202 -10.49 1.81 -9.22
C THR A 202 -9.07 1.79 -8.66
N PHE A 203 -8.19 0.94 -9.19
CA PHE A 203 -6.80 0.88 -8.78
C PHE A 203 -5.86 1.39 -9.88
N GLY A 204 -4.80 2.10 -9.47
CA GLY A 204 -3.56 2.26 -10.21
C GLY A 204 -2.50 1.28 -9.66
N TYR A 205 -1.20 1.55 -9.86
CA TYR A 205 -0.14 0.74 -9.27
C TYR A 205 -0.09 0.94 -7.75
N CYS A 206 -0.70 0.03 -6.99
CA CYS A 206 -0.89 0.10 -5.55
C CYS A 206 -1.52 1.42 -5.05
N LEU A 207 -2.20 2.15 -5.93
CA LEU A 207 -2.92 3.38 -5.64
C LEU A 207 -4.43 3.16 -5.73
N GLU A 208 -5.17 3.89 -4.93
CA GLU A 208 -6.60 4.04 -5.03
C GLU A 208 -6.89 5.25 -5.93
N MET A 209 -7.73 5.05 -6.94
CA MET A 209 -8.08 6.08 -7.92
C MET A 209 -9.51 6.53 -7.63
N LEU A 210 -9.65 7.62 -6.88
CA LEU A 210 -10.94 8.15 -6.44
C LEU A 210 -11.49 9.16 -7.44
N LYS A 211 -12.82 9.26 -7.55
CA LYS A 211 -13.50 10.24 -8.40
C LYS A 211 -13.98 11.43 -7.58
N TYR A 212 -13.64 12.63 -8.02
CA TYR A 212 -14.16 13.90 -7.53
C TYR A 212 -14.71 14.69 -8.73
N GLY A 213 -16.03 14.63 -8.97
CA GLY A 213 -16.62 15.08 -10.21
C GLY A 213 -16.01 14.33 -11.40
N GLU A 214 -15.53 15.06 -12.38
CA GLU A 214 -14.84 14.50 -13.58
C GLU A 214 -13.36 14.19 -13.33
N HIS A 215 -12.83 14.50 -12.15
CA HIS A 215 -11.41 14.33 -11.84
C HIS A 215 -11.14 12.98 -11.20
N VAL A 216 -10.10 12.28 -11.71
CA VAL A 216 -9.55 11.08 -11.08
C VAL A 216 -8.36 11.49 -10.22
N VAL A 217 -8.46 11.21 -8.93
CA VAL A 217 -7.49 11.61 -7.92
C VAL A 217 -6.82 10.36 -7.35
N PRO A 218 -5.56 10.10 -7.72
CA PRO A 218 -4.78 9.02 -7.11
C PRO A 218 -4.47 9.32 -5.65
N GLY A 219 -4.61 8.32 -4.81
CA GLY A 219 -4.33 8.41 -3.38
C GLY A 219 -4.07 7.05 -2.78
N LYS A 220 -3.97 7.01 -1.47
CA LYS A 220 -3.88 5.74 -0.73
C LYS A 220 -4.36 5.92 0.69
N THR A 221 -5.24 5.02 1.10
CA THR A 221 -5.63 4.85 2.49
C THR A 221 -4.67 3.91 3.22
N GLY A 222 -4.56 4.04 4.51
CA GLY A 222 -3.80 3.15 5.37
C GLY A 222 -4.43 3.03 6.75
N GLY A 223 -4.29 1.83 7.34
CA GLY A 223 -4.76 1.58 8.69
C GLY A 223 -3.97 0.44 9.33
N ILE A 224 -3.59 0.65 10.58
CA ILE A 224 -3.03 -0.37 11.47
C ILE A 224 -3.58 -0.06 12.88
N SER A 225 -3.50 -1.01 13.80
CA SER A 225 -4.00 -0.82 15.17
C SER A 225 -3.60 0.54 15.75
N GLY A 226 -4.59 1.37 16.09
CA GLY A 226 -4.41 2.69 16.66
C GLY A 226 -4.09 3.82 15.68
N PHE A 227 -3.93 3.54 14.38
CA PHE A 227 -3.50 4.55 13.41
C PHE A 227 -4.29 4.45 12.10
N ASN A 228 -4.56 5.61 11.53
CA ASN A 228 -5.06 5.72 10.16
C ASN A 228 -4.29 6.81 9.40
N ALA A 229 -4.21 6.67 8.09
CA ALA A 229 -3.58 7.63 7.20
C ALA A 229 -4.33 7.70 5.87
N TYR A 230 -4.28 8.86 5.26
CA TYR A 230 -4.74 9.06 3.89
C TYR A 230 -3.89 10.12 3.21
N PHE A 231 -3.56 9.91 1.94
CA PHE A 231 -3.05 10.96 1.07
C PHE A 231 -3.75 10.93 -0.28
N ALA A 232 -3.78 12.07 -0.93
CA ALA A 232 -4.27 12.20 -2.30
C ALA A 232 -3.42 13.21 -3.08
N TYR A 233 -3.29 12.99 -4.39
CA TYR A 233 -2.48 13.79 -5.28
C TYR A 233 -3.31 14.27 -6.48
N LEU A 234 -3.25 15.56 -6.77
CA LEU A 234 -3.86 16.19 -7.95
C LEU A 234 -2.75 16.50 -8.96
N PRO A 235 -2.53 15.64 -9.97
CA PRO A 235 -1.45 15.84 -10.93
C PRO A 235 -1.54 17.17 -11.69
N GLN A 236 -2.75 17.59 -12.05
CA GLN A 236 -3.02 18.81 -12.82
C GLN A 236 -2.67 20.11 -12.06
N ARG A 237 -2.62 20.05 -10.73
CA ARG A 237 -2.31 21.17 -9.84
C ARG A 237 -0.95 21.01 -9.14
N ASP A 238 -0.23 19.91 -9.37
CA ASP A 238 0.94 19.52 -8.57
C ASP A 238 0.67 19.67 -7.04
N PHE A 239 -0.55 19.34 -6.65
CA PHE A 239 -1.03 19.49 -5.28
C PHE A 239 -1.18 18.11 -4.63
N MET A 240 -0.69 17.99 -3.39
CA MET A 240 -0.84 16.77 -2.60
C MET A 240 -1.30 17.13 -1.19
N VAL A 241 -2.28 16.43 -0.70
CA VAL A 241 -2.74 16.47 0.68
C VAL A 241 -2.42 15.15 1.37
N ALA A 242 -2.00 15.23 2.63
CA ALA A 242 -1.75 14.05 3.45
C ALA A 242 -2.22 14.31 4.89
N VAL A 243 -2.88 13.35 5.48
CA VAL A 243 -3.36 13.40 6.85
C VAL A 243 -3.11 12.07 7.55
N THR A 244 -2.79 12.14 8.83
CA THR A 244 -2.63 10.96 9.70
C THR A 244 -3.40 11.17 10.99
N GLY A 245 -3.94 10.10 11.54
CA GLY A 245 -4.59 10.08 12.83
C GLY A 245 -4.05 8.93 13.68
N ASN A 246 -3.90 9.16 14.96
CA ASN A 246 -3.50 8.15 15.94
C ASN A 246 -4.69 7.62 16.76
N LEU A 247 -5.87 7.57 16.13
CA LEU A 247 -7.08 6.99 16.69
C LEU A 247 -7.61 5.91 15.73
N GLN A 248 -7.88 4.72 16.27
CA GLN A 248 -8.49 3.61 15.53
C GLN A 248 -9.83 4.03 14.93
N ASN A 249 -10.12 3.53 13.71
CA ASN A 249 -11.37 3.79 12.99
C ASN A 249 -11.64 5.28 12.64
N SER A 250 -10.61 6.12 12.62
CA SER A 250 -10.73 7.54 12.21
C SER A 250 -10.62 7.74 10.69
N LEU A 251 -10.42 6.69 9.89
CA LEU A 251 -10.16 6.78 8.46
C LEU A 251 -11.23 7.56 7.69
N GLY A 252 -12.51 7.35 8.02
CA GLY A 252 -13.62 8.10 7.40
C GLY A 252 -13.46 9.61 7.57
N ALA A 253 -13.20 10.07 8.80
CA ALA A 253 -12.98 11.49 9.08
C ALA A 253 -11.73 12.05 8.33
N LEU A 254 -10.67 11.26 8.20
CA LEU A 254 -9.48 11.67 7.45
C LEU A 254 -9.77 11.80 5.95
N ILE A 255 -10.57 10.89 5.38
CA ILE A 255 -11.03 10.96 4.00
C ILE A 255 -11.89 12.20 3.78
N ASP A 256 -12.82 12.50 4.69
CA ASP A 256 -13.71 13.65 4.60
C ASP A 256 -12.92 14.98 4.65
N ILE A 257 -11.93 15.08 5.54
CA ILE A 257 -11.03 16.24 5.62
C ILE A 257 -10.28 16.43 4.32
N CYS A 258 -9.60 15.40 3.84
CA CYS A 258 -8.86 15.46 2.58
C CYS A 258 -9.78 15.70 1.38
N GLY A 259 -10.96 15.07 1.36
CA GLY A 259 -11.96 15.25 0.31
C GLY A 259 -12.44 16.70 0.22
N SER A 260 -12.73 17.32 1.36
CA SER A 260 -13.10 18.74 1.41
C SER A 260 -12.00 19.66 0.87
N ILE A 261 -10.74 19.39 1.25
CA ILE A 261 -9.58 20.14 0.74
C ILE A 261 -9.45 19.98 -0.79
N ILE A 262 -9.60 18.73 -1.30
CA ILE A 262 -9.55 18.43 -2.73
C ILE A 262 -10.67 19.14 -3.49
N GLN A 263 -11.90 19.13 -2.96
CA GLN A 263 -13.03 19.81 -3.56
C GLN A 263 -12.80 21.33 -3.66
N ILE A 264 -12.27 21.95 -2.60
CA ILE A 264 -11.89 23.37 -2.60
C ILE A 264 -10.83 23.65 -3.67
N GLU A 265 -9.77 22.82 -3.73
CA GLU A 265 -8.69 22.99 -4.72
C GLU A 265 -9.17 22.81 -6.17
N LEU A 266 -10.16 21.94 -6.37
CA LEU A 266 -10.78 21.71 -7.68
C LEU A 266 -11.90 22.74 -8.01
N ASN A 267 -12.26 23.63 -7.09
CA ASN A 267 -13.40 24.54 -7.16
C ASN A 267 -14.75 23.81 -7.38
N LEU A 268 -14.90 22.63 -6.77
CA LEU A 268 -16.16 21.88 -6.76
C LEU A 268 -16.99 22.32 -5.53
N GLN A 269 -18.26 22.65 -5.78
CA GLN A 269 -19.23 23.00 -4.71
C GLN A 269 -19.99 21.76 -4.22
#